data_2f5767c604e867fb544281f483d4cc25
#
_entry.id   2f5767c604e867fb544281f483d4cc25
#
_cell.length_a   1.000
_cell.length_b   1.000
_cell.length_c   1.000
_cell.angle_alpha   90.00
_cell.angle_beta   90.00
_cell.angle_gamma   90.00
#
_symmetry.space_group_name_H-M   'P 1'
#
loop_
_entity.id
_entity.type
_entity.pdbx_description
1 polymer ?
#
loop_
_entity_poly.entity_id
_entity_poly.type
_entity_poly.pdbx_seq_one_letter_code
_entity_poly.pdbx_strand_id
1 'polypeptide(L)'
;VKNKSPFILFAAAGGARMQESVLSLIQMPRTTVAIEMLRDAKLPYIVVLTNPTTGGVTASYAMLGDVQIAEPNALICFAGPRVIEQTIRERLPEGFQRSEYLLDHGMLDKVVSRKFLREELIKLIYLLKNQPPPIRGNITESDGTNG
;
A
#
# COMPACT_ATOMS: atom_id res chain seq x y z
N VAL A 1 13.92 -9.29 -6.41
CA VAL A 1 15.30 -9.52 -5.92
C VAL A 1 16.26 -9.70 -7.09
N LYS A 2 16.01 -10.64 -8.05
CA LYS A 2 16.92 -10.91 -9.18
C LYS A 2 17.30 -9.64 -9.95
N ASN A 3 16.37 -8.76 -10.21
CA ASN A 3 16.58 -7.55 -10.99
C ASN A 3 17.13 -6.36 -10.17
N LYS A 4 17.33 -6.53 -8.87
CA LYS A 4 17.78 -5.46 -7.94
C LYS A 4 16.94 -4.17 -8.07
N SER A 5 15.63 -4.33 -8.28
CA SER A 5 14.69 -3.23 -8.49
C SER A 5 13.83 -3.02 -7.24
N PRO A 6 13.40 -1.78 -6.96
CA PRO A 6 12.33 -1.52 -5.99
C PRO A 6 11.06 -2.29 -6.36
N PHE A 7 10.28 -2.64 -5.36
CA PHE A 7 8.97 -3.26 -5.58
C PHE A 7 7.87 -2.30 -5.16
N ILE A 8 6.93 -2.05 -6.07
CA ILE A 8 5.76 -1.21 -5.82
C ILE A 8 4.52 -2.08 -5.87
N LEU A 9 3.72 -2.02 -4.83
CA LEU A 9 2.46 -2.74 -4.73
C LEU A 9 1.29 -1.78 -4.68
N PHE A 10 0.31 -1.97 -5.53
CA PHE A 10 -1.00 -1.32 -5.43
C PHE A 10 -1.96 -2.29 -4.75
N ALA A 11 -2.33 -2.00 -3.52
CA ALA A 11 -3.22 -2.84 -2.74
C ALA A 11 -4.67 -2.40 -2.93
N ALA A 12 -5.53 -3.34 -3.33
CA ALA A 12 -6.97 -3.15 -3.47
C ALA A 12 -7.66 -4.45 -3.05
N ALA A 13 -8.32 -4.47 -1.90
CA ALA A 13 -8.95 -5.68 -1.40
C ALA A 13 -10.09 -5.39 -0.42
N GLY A 14 -11.21 -6.06 -0.60
CA GLY A 14 -12.34 -6.07 0.32
C GLY A 14 -12.22 -7.09 1.47
N GLY A 15 -11.08 -7.76 1.59
CA GLY A 15 -10.81 -8.79 2.58
C GLY A 15 -10.61 -10.19 1.97
N ALA A 16 -10.18 -11.15 2.79
CA ALA A 16 -10.03 -12.54 2.39
C ALA A 16 -11.37 -13.27 2.42
N ARG A 17 -11.56 -14.21 1.50
CA ARG A 17 -12.77 -15.03 1.45
C ARG A 17 -12.77 -16.08 2.57
N MET A 18 -13.65 -15.94 3.53
CA MET A 18 -13.75 -16.82 4.70
C MET A 18 -14.04 -18.28 4.32
N GLN A 19 -14.77 -18.50 3.23
CA GLN A 19 -15.12 -19.85 2.75
C GLN A 19 -13.91 -20.67 2.29
N GLU A 20 -12.81 -20.01 1.93
CA GLU A 20 -11.55 -20.67 1.56
C GLU A 20 -10.70 -21.06 2.78
N SER A 21 -11.10 -20.61 3.98
CA SER A 21 -10.51 -21.02 5.27
C SER A 21 -8.98 -20.95 5.26
N VAL A 22 -8.32 -22.06 5.57
CA VAL A 22 -6.85 -22.16 5.67
C VAL A 22 -6.13 -21.75 4.39
N LEU A 23 -6.71 -21.98 3.21
CA LEU A 23 -6.08 -21.59 1.94
C LEU A 23 -5.88 -20.07 1.82
N SER A 24 -6.85 -19.28 2.27
CA SER A 24 -6.72 -17.83 2.34
C SER A 24 -5.71 -17.39 3.40
N LEU A 25 -5.79 -18.01 4.60
CA LEU A 25 -4.93 -17.63 5.73
C LEU A 25 -3.45 -17.92 5.46
N ILE A 26 -3.13 -19.05 4.82
CA ILE A 26 -1.73 -19.42 4.54
C ILE A 26 -1.04 -18.48 3.54
N GLN A 27 -1.80 -17.68 2.79
CA GLN A 27 -1.22 -16.68 1.89
C GLN A 27 -0.56 -15.53 2.68
N MET A 28 -1.04 -15.23 3.88
CA MET A 28 -0.46 -14.16 4.70
C MET A 28 1.02 -14.43 5.05
N PRO A 29 1.41 -15.57 5.66
CA PRO A 29 2.81 -15.84 5.92
C PRO A 29 3.63 -15.97 4.63
N ARG A 30 3.09 -16.54 3.56
CA ARG A 30 3.82 -16.66 2.28
C ARG A 30 4.20 -15.30 1.70
N THR A 31 3.29 -14.34 1.71
CA THR A 31 3.55 -12.98 1.23
C THR A 31 4.52 -12.25 2.15
N THR A 32 4.40 -12.43 3.46
CA THR A 32 5.30 -11.84 4.45
C THR A 32 6.75 -12.31 4.27
N VAL A 33 6.95 -13.61 4.05
CA VAL A 33 8.28 -14.18 3.74
C VAL A 33 8.87 -13.55 2.46
N ALA A 34 8.05 -13.34 1.43
CA ALA A 34 8.51 -12.71 0.19
C ALA A 34 8.96 -11.25 0.40
N ILE A 35 8.30 -10.53 1.31
CA ILE A 35 8.71 -9.16 1.69
C ILE A 35 10.01 -9.18 2.48
N GLU A 36 10.20 -10.13 3.38
CA GLU A 36 11.47 -10.29 4.10
C GLU A 36 12.64 -10.51 3.14
N MET A 37 12.45 -11.28 2.07
CA MET A 37 13.46 -11.42 1.01
C MET A 37 13.81 -10.10 0.31
N LEU A 38 12.88 -9.15 0.19
CA LEU A 38 13.16 -7.81 -0.33
C LEU A 38 13.98 -7.01 0.68
N ARG A 39 13.62 -7.09 1.95
CA ARG A 39 14.31 -6.41 3.05
C ARG A 39 15.75 -6.89 3.19
N ASP A 40 16.00 -8.20 3.18
CA ASP A 40 17.33 -8.79 3.20
C ASP A 40 18.19 -8.34 2.00
N ALA A 41 17.55 -8.20 0.84
CA ALA A 41 18.20 -7.68 -0.35
C ALA A 41 18.37 -6.15 -0.36
N LYS A 42 17.90 -5.43 0.68
CA LYS A 42 17.92 -3.98 0.81
C LYS A 42 17.26 -3.27 -0.38
N LEU A 43 16.15 -3.82 -0.84
CA LEU A 43 15.37 -3.29 -1.95
C LEU A 43 14.13 -2.58 -1.42
N PRO A 44 13.88 -1.32 -1.81
CA PRO A 44 12.70 -0.57 -1.38
C PRO A 44 11.39 -1.28 -1.74
N TYR A 45 10.51 -1.35 -0.75
CA TYR A 45 9.13 -1.82 -0.90
C TYR A 45 8.16 -0.69 -0.62
N ILE A 46 7.50 -0.19 -1.65
CA ILE A 46 6.53 0.91 -1.56
C ILE A 46 5.13 0.36 -1.76
N VAL A 47 4.23 0.70 -0.85
CA VAL A 47 2.82 0.28 -0.94
C VAL A 47 1.93 1.48 -1.21
N VAL A 48 1.05 1.33 -2.19
CA VAL A 48 -0.02 2.26 -2.50
C VAL A 48 -1.35 1.63 -2.12
N LEU A 49 -1.98 2.16 -1.09
CA LEU A 49 -3.24 1.69 -0.53
C LEU A 49 -4.39 2.38 -1.25
N THR A 50 -5.16 1.61 -2.00
CA THR A 50 -6.32 2.11 -2.74
C THR A 50 -7.63 1.82 -2.01
N ASN A 51 -8.74 2.37 -2.49
CA ASN A 51 -10.05 2.19 -1.87
C ASN A 51 -10.80 0.97 -2.45
N PRO A 52 -11.18 -0.04 -1.64
CA PRO A 52 -10.76 -0.27 -0.26
C PRO A 52 -9.49 -1.13 -0.17
N THR A 53 -8.79 -1.06 0.98
CA THR A 53 -7.76 -2.05 1.36
C THR A 53 -8.07 -2.54 2.77
N THR A 54 -8.59 -3.77 2.91
CA THR A 54 -9.16 -4.24 4.17
C THR A 54 -8.78 -5.69 4.49
N GLY A 55 -9.03 -6.09 5.73
CA GLY A 55 -8.94 -7.48 6.19
C GLY A 55 -7.50 -8.02 6.24
N GLY A 56 -7.33 -9.27 5.83
CA GLY A 56 -6.04 -9.97 5.84
C GLY A 56 -4.94 -9.30 5.01
N VAL A 57 -5.31 -8.47 4.03
CA VAL A 57 -4.35 -7.72 3.21
C VAL A 57 -3.67 -6.63 4.05
N THR A 58 -4.42 -5.87 4.84
CA THR A 58 -3.85 -4.90 5.79
C THR A 58 -3.11 -5.58 6.93
N ALA A 59 -3.57 -6.74 7.38
CA ALA A 59 -2.90 -7.50 8.44
C ALA A 59 -1.63 -8.24 7.96
N SER A 60 -1.22 -8.07 6.71
CA SER A 60 -0.04 -8.72 6.14
C SER A 60 0.76 -7.76 5.24
N TYR A 61 0.91 -8.09 3.99
CA TYR A 61 1.83 -7.43 3.07
C TYR A 61 1.56 -5.94 2.82
N ALA A 62 0.30 -5.49 2.91
CA ALA A 62 -0.03 -4.10 2.60
C ALA A 62 0.51 -3.10 3.64
N MET A 63 0.70 -3.52 4.89
CA MET A 63 1.23 -2.66 5.96
C MET A 63 2.70 -2.93 6.29
N LEU A 64 3.42 -3.62 5.42
CA LEU A 64 4.84 -3.93 5.59
C LEU A 64 5.76 -3.12 4.65
N GLY A 65 5.22 -2.12 3.97
CA GLY A 65 6.00 -1.23 3.11
C GLY A 65 7.01 -0.39 3.89
N ASP A 66 8.14 -0.09 3.26
CA ASP A 66 9.09 0.91 3.76
C ASP A 66 8.49 2.32 3.66
N VAL A 67 7.60 2.54 2.67
CA VAL A 67 6.77 3.73 2.51
C VAL A 67 5.36 3.31 2.17
N GLN A 68 4.39 3.91 2.87
CA GLN A 68 2.97 3.65 2.71
C GLN A 68 2.24 4.91 2.24
N ILE A 69 1.75 4.86 1.01
CA ILE A 69 0.99 5.94 0.38
C ILE A 69 -0.45 5.50 0.26
N ALA A 70 -1.40 6.39 0.49
CA ALA A 70 -2.81 6.12 0.24
C ALA A 70 -3.41 7.08 -0.78
N GLU A 71 -4.44 6.63 -1.49
CA GLU A 71 -5.30 7.53 -2.26
C GLU A 71 -6.22 8.32 -1.31
N PRO A 72 -6.63 9.54 -1.68
CA PRO A 72 -7.55 10.34 -0.86
C PRO A 72 -8.85 9.58 -0.56
N ASN A 73 -9.32 9.70 0.66
CA ASN A 73 -10.56 9.11 1.16
C ASN A 73 -10.62 7.56 1.03
N ALA A 74 -9.50 6.88 0.86
CA ALA A 74 -9.46 5.42 0.81
C ALA A 74 -9.82 4.81 2.16
N LEU A 75 -10.68 3.79 2.15
CA LEU A 75 -10.98 2.97 3.33
C LEU A 75 -9.87 1.95 3.53
N ILE A 76 -9.16 2.06 4.64
CA ILE A 76 -8.03 1.19 4.98
C ILE A 76 -8.24 0.70 6.40
N CYS A 77 -8.48 -0.59 6.58
CA CYS A 77 -8.80 -1.16 7.88
C CYS A 77 -8.59 -2.68 7.92
N PHE A 78 -8.47 -3.22 9.11
CA PHE A 78 -8.60 -4.67 9.29
C PHE A 78 -10.07 -5.07 9.41
N ALA A 79 -10.73 -4.66 10.47
CA ALA A 79 -12.17 -4.85 10.64
C ALA A 79 -12.93 -3.62 10.08
N GLY A 80 -13.98 -3.86 9.31
CA GLY A 80 -14.80 -2.77 8.75
C GLY A 80 -15.51 -1.95 9.83
N PRO A 81 -15.85 -0.68 9.55
CA PRO A 81 -16.51 0.22 10.53
C PRO A 81 -17.77 -0.38 11.15
N ARG A 82 -18.62 -1.00 10.34
CA ARG A 82 -19.86 -1.65 10.84
C ARG A 82 -19.60 -2.73 11.87
N VAL A 83 -18.57 -3.56 11.67
CA VAL A 83 -18.21 -4.62 12.61
C VAL A 83 -17.74 -4.03 13.94
N ILE A 84 -16.95 -2.96 13.88
CA ILE A 84 -16.47 -2.28 15.07
C ILE A 84 -17.64 -1.66 15.84
N GLU A 85 -18.48 -0.87 15.19
CA GLU A 85 -19.64 -0.21 15.82
C GLU A 85 -20.60 -1.23 16.47
N GLN A 86 -20.84 -2.36 15.82
CA GLN A 86 -21.66 -3.44 16.38
C GLN A 86 -21.01 -4.09 17.61
N THR A 87 -19.69 -4.17 17.61
CA THR A 87 -18.94 -4.80 18.72
C THR A 87 -18.86 -3.90 19.95
N ILE A 88 -18.48 -2.62 19.75
CA ILE A 88 -18.33 -1.67 20.86
C ILE A 88 -19.62 -0.95 21.22
N ARG A 89 -20.65 -1.02 20.37
CA ARG A 89 -21.96 -0.36 20.51
C ARG A 89 -21.87 1.17 20.60
N GLU A 90 -20.86 1.75 19.99
CA GLU A 90 -20.63 3.18 19.92
C GLU A 90 -20.48 3.63 18.47
N ARG A 91 -20.76 4.91 18.21
CA ARG A 91 -20.52 5.51 16.90
C ARG A 91 -19.04 5.84 16.73
N LEU A 92 -18.49 5.54 15.58
CA LEU A 92 -17.11 5.87 15.25
C LEU A 92 -16.97 7.36 14.90
N PRO A 93 -15.80 7.97 15.16
CA PRO A 93 -15.51 9.33 14.75
C PRO A 93 -15.69 9.51 13.24
N GLU A 94 -16.00 10.74 12.82
CA GLU A 94 -16.06 11.08 11.41
C GLU A 94 -14.71 10.84 10.73
N GLY A 95 -14.74 10.27 9.54
CA GLY A 95 -13.52 9.93 8.80
C GLY A 95 -12.72 8.74 9.33
N PHE A 96 -13.19 8.07 10.37
CA PHE A 96 -12.51 6.91 10.95
C PHE A 96 -12.13 5.87 9.89
N GLN A 97 -10.89 5.40 9.93
CA GLN A 97 -10.30 4.45 8.96
C GLN A 97 -10.17 5.00 7.52
N ARG A 98 -10.37 6.29 7.31
CA ARG A 98 -10.04 6.94 6.03
C ARG A 98 -8.57 7.33 6.00
N SER A 99 -8.03 7.43 4.78
CA SER A 99 -6.61 7.73 4.57
C SER A 99 -6.12 8.98 5.30
N GLU A 100 -6.92 10.05 5.33
CA GLU A 100 -6.59 11.29 6.03
C GLU A 100 -6.50 11.08 7.53
N TYR A 101 -7.49 10.38 8.09
CA TYR A 101 -7.51 10.03 9.52
C TYR A 101 -6.29 9.18 9.90
N LEU A 102 -5.93 8.21 9.06
CA LEU A 102 -4.79 7.33 9.30
C LEU A 102 -3.45 8.07 9.17
N LEU A 103 -3.37 9.04 8.26
CA LEU A 103 -2.21 9.91 8.13
C LEU A 103 -2.01 10.74 9.40
N ASP A 104 -3.07 11.37 9.91
CA ASP A 104 -3.04 12.17 11.13
C ASP A 104 -2.65 11.35 12.38
N HIS A 105 -2.93 10.05 12.36
CA HIS A 105 -2.57 9.12 13.42
C HIS A 105 -1.25 8.36 13.19
N GLY A 106 -0.48 8.74 12.17
CA GLY A 106 0.85 8.19 11.92
C GLY A 106 0.87 6.77 11.35
N MET A 107 -0.23 6.29 10.80
CA MET A 107 -0.29 4.97 10.16
C MET A 107 0.09 4.99 8.67
N LEU A 108 0.14 6.17 8.08
CA LEU A 108 0.52 6.38 6.68
C LEU A 108 1.61 7.45 6.60
N ASP A 109 2.44 7.36 5.59
CA ASP A 109 3.46 8.37 5.32
C ASP A 109 2.91 9.51 4.46
N LYS A 110 1.95 9.22 3.55
CA LYS A 110 1.43 10.22 2.63
C LYS A 110 0.07 9.85 2.06
N VAL A 111 -0.75 10.89 1.82
CA VAL A 111 -1.96 10.78 1.00
C VAL A 111 -1.73 11.52 -0.31
N VAL A 112 -1.87 10.83 -1.45
CA VAL A 112 -1.54 11.35 -2.78
C VAL A 112 -2.63 11.03 -3.77
N SER A 113 -3.15 12.05 -4.45
CA SER A 113 -4.10 11.87 -5.55
C SER A 113 -3.46 11.08 -6.69
N ARG A 114 -4.22 10.19 -7.31
CA ARG A 114 -3.80 9.36 -8.45
C ARG A 114 -3.12 10.15 -9.57
N LYS A 115 -3.53 11.39 -9.80
CA LYS A 115 -2.93 12.28 -10.81
C LYS A 115 -1.45 12.56 -10.57
N PHE A 116 -1.02 12.61 -9.31
CA PHE A 116 0.34 12.95 -8.91
C PHE A 116 1.15 11.73 -8.45
N LEU A 117 0.51 10.56 -8.40
CA LEU A 117 1.10 9.36 -7.81
C LEU A 117 2.37 8.92 -8.54
N ARG A 118 2.39 9.00 -9.89
CA ARG A 118 3.57 8.66 -10.68
C ARG A 118 4.78 9.52 -10.32
N GLU A 119 4.58 10.85 -10.24
CA GLU A 119 5.67 11.79 -9.90
C GLU A 119 6.18 11.53 -8.48
N GLU A 120 5.27 11.26 -7.56
CA GLU A 120 5.61 11.01 -6.18
C GLU A 120 6.39 9.69 -6.00
N LEU A 121 5.98 8.63 -6.68
CA LEU A 121 6.69 7.35 -6.67
C LEU A 121 8.10 7.49 -7.26
N ILE A 122 8.27 8.26 -8.32
CA ILE A 122 9.59 8.54 -8.89
C ILE A 122 10.49 9.22 -7.87
N LYS A 123 10.01 10.27 -7.21
CA LYS A 123 10.78 10.99 -6.17
C LYS A 123 11.20 10.06 -5.04
N LEU A 124 10.27 9.24 -4.54
CA LEU A 124 10.54 8.30 -3.45
C LEU A 124 11.57 7.24 -3.84
N ILE A 125 11.47 6.67 -5.04
CA ILE A 125 12.45 5.70 -5.53
C ILE A 125 13.85 6.30 -5.59
N TYR A 126 13.99 7.51 -6.12
CA TYR A 126 15.28 8.19 -6.17
C TYR A 126 15.83 8.48 -4.78
N LEU A 127 14.97 8.95 -3.87
CA LEU A 127 15.33 9.19 -2.48
C LEU A 127 15.80 7.90 -1.78
N LEU A 128 15.04 6.84 -1.86
CA LEU A 128 15.34 5.55 -1.21
C LEU A 128 16.58 4.87 -1.81
N LYS A 129 16.89 5.13 -3.07
CA LYS A 129 18.11 4.64 -3.72
C LYS A 129 19.31 5.57 -3.54
N ASN A 130 19.15 6.65 -2.80
CA ASN A 130 20.17 7.70 -2.63
C ASN A 130 20.73 8.23 -3.96
N GLN A 131 19.83 8.46 -4.92
CA GLN A 131 20.14 8.97 -6.25
C GLN A 131 19.56 10.38 -6.41
N PRO A 132 20.20 11.27 -7.21
CA PRO A 132 19.60 12.56 -7.51
C PRO A 132 18.27 12.39 -8.27
N PRO A 133 17.27 13.25 -8.02
CA PRO A 133 16.01 13.18 -8.75
C PRO A 133 16.24 13.43 -10.25
N PRO A 134 15.41 12.82 -11.12
CA PRO A 134 15.52 13.06 -12.55
C PRO A 134 15.26 14.53 -12.87
N ILE A 135 16.07 15.10 -13.74
CA ILE A 135 15.84 16.45 -14.25
C ILE A 135 14.51 16.42 -15.02
N ARG A 136 13.59 17.34 -14.71
CA ARG A 136 12.34 17.52 -15.46
C ARG A 136 12.69 17.71 -16.95
N GLY A 137 12.42 16.76 -17.79
CA GLY A 137 12.72 16.77 -19.22
C GLY A 137 13.10 15.42 -19.81
N ASN A 138 13.58 14.47 -19.02
CA ASN A 138 14.01 13.16 -19.51
C ASN A 138 13.01 12.02 -19.27
N ILE A 139 11.74 12.32 -18.99
CA ILE A 139 10.68 11.33 -18.98
C ILE A 139 10.14 11.29 -20.41
N THR A 140 10.89 10.66 -21.30
CA THR A 140 10.37 10.24 -22.61
C THR A 140 9.17 9.33 -22.33
N GLU A 141 8.02 9.72 -22.85
CA GLU A 141 6.91 8.80 -23.07
C GLU A 141 7.47 7.62 -23.88
N SER A 142 7.70 6.50 -23.22
CA SER A 142 7.98 5.27 -23.96
C SER A 142 6.68 4.92 -24.68
N ASP A 143 6.67 5.17 -25.96
CA ASP A 143 5.62 4.83 -26.89
C ASP A 143 5.09 3.43 -26.61
N GLY A 144 3.83 3.38 -26.20
CA GLY A 144 3.00 2.19 -26.25
C GLY A 144 2.56 1.91 -27.70
N THR A 145 3.50 1.65 -28.58
CA THR A 145 3.22 1.08 -29.90
C THR A 145 4.02 -0.17 -30.04
N ASN A 146 3.35 -1.32 -29.79
CA ASN A 146 3.52 -2.49 -30.65
C ASN A 146 2.53 -3.60 -30.28
N GLY A 147 1.64 -3.88 -31.27
CA GLY A 147 1.05 -5.17 -31.59
C GLY A 147 -0.03 -5.73 -30.65
#